data_f437ac3a8520b625bdb72e9938525603
#
_entry.id   f437ac3a8520b625bdb72e9938525603
#
_cell.length_a   1.000
_cell.length_b   1.000
_cell.length_c   1.000
_cell.angle_alpha   90.00
_cell.angle_beta   90.00
_cell.angle_gamma   90.00
#
_symmetry.space_group_name_H-M   'P 1'
#
loop_
_entity.id
_entity.type
_entity.pdbx_description
1 polymer ?
#
loop_
_entity_poly.entity_id
_entity_poly.type
_entity_poly.pdbx_seq_one_letter_code
_entity_poly.pdbx_strand_id
1 'polypeptide(L)'
;AVEAAGADAISLTNTFQACAIDLEKRRPVFNNIFAGLSGPAVRPIALRMVWQAVGAVNIPVVGLGGIATGRDALEFIMAGAAAVQVGAANFANPRAMETIANEMAAWMDKNGVKTLDEIRGCARHAE
;
A
#
# COMPACT_ATOMS: atom_id res chain seq x y z
N ALA A 1 -9.88 -3.73 -18.33
CA ALA A 1 -8.85 -4.27 -19.26
C ALA A 1 -8.14 -5.48 -18.65
N VAL A 2 -7.42 -5.35 -17.52
CA VAL A 2 -6.61 -6.44 -16.92
C VAL A 2 -7.48 -7.64 -16.51
N GLU A 3 -8.59 -7.41 -15.80
CA GLU A 3 -9.57 -8.45 -15.44
C GLU A 3 -10.16 -9.13 -16.69
N ALA A 4 -10.55 -8.34 -17.68
CA ALA A 4 -11.09 -8.88 -18.94
C ALA A 4 -10.07 -9.68 -19.75
N ALA A 5 -8.77 -9.50 -19.49
CA ALA A 5 -7.69 -10.29 -20.06
C ALA A 5 -7.38 -11.57 -19.27
N GLY A 6 -8.15 -11.88 -18.21
CA GLY A 6 -8.04 -13.12 -17.45
C GLY A 6 -7.11 -13.07 -16.25
N ALA A 7 -6.83 -11.87 -15.69
CA ALA A 7 -6.06 -11.79 -14.45
C ALA A 7 -6.89 -12.28 -13.26
N ASP A 8 -6.27 -13.06 -12.36
CA ASP A 8 -6.88 -13.59 -11.15
C ASP A 8 -6.86 -12.59 -9.98
N ALA A 9 -5.96 -11.62 -10.01
CA ALA A 9 -5.84 -10.54 -9.02
C ALA A 9 -5.08 -9.35 -9.62
N ILE A 10 -5.17 -8.20 -8.96
CA ILE A 10 -4.41 -7.00 -9.31
C ILE A 10 -3.59 -6.57 -8.09
N SER A 11 -2.30 -6.28 -8.30
CA SER A 11 -1.42 -5.68 -7.30
C SER A 11 -1.04 -4.26 -7.72
N LEU A 12 -1.22 -3.28 -6.83
CA LEU A 12 -0.82 -1.89 -7.04
C LEU A 12 -0.50 -1.19 -5.69
N THR A 13 0.50 -0.28 -5.64
CA THR A 13 1.10 0.46 -6.75
C THR A 13 2.60 0.16 -6.88
N ASN A 14 3.17 0.42 -8.07
CA ASN A 14 4.62 0.55 -8.21
C ASN A 14 5.07 1.92 -7.66
N THR A 15 6.39 2.17 -7.63
CA THR A 15 6.97 3.48 -7.26
C THR A 15 6.50 4.58 -8.22
N PHE A 16 6.46 5.82 -7.72
CA PHE A 16 6.12 6.99 -8.53
C PHE A 16 7.39 7.66 -9.05
N GLN A 17 7.37 8.13 -10.27
CA GLN A 17 8.52 8.84 -10.82
C GLN A 17 8.77 10.15 -10.07
N ALA A 18 10.01 10.35 -9.64
CA ALA A 18 10.47 11.53 -8.92
C ALA A 18 11.88 11.93 -9.38
N CYS A 19 12.30 13.13 -9.04
CA CYS A 19 13.60 13.68 -9.35
C CYS A 19 14.23 14.32 -8.12
N ALA A 20 15.56 14.25 -8.02
CA ALA A 20 16.34 15.00 -7.05
C ALA A 20 17.55 15.64 -7.74
N ILE A 21 17.89 16.85 -7.31
CA ILE A 21 19.03 17.63 -7.86
C ILE A 21 20.13 17.70 -6.78
N ASP A 22 21.33 17.33 -7.17
CA ASP A 22 22.55 17.55 -6.41
C ASP A 22 23.00 19.00 -6.66
N LEU A 23 22.84 19.84 -5.66
CA LEU A 23 23.15 21.28 -5.77
C LEU A 23 24.65 21.54 -5.96
N GLU A 24 25.49 20.73 -5.34
CA GLU A 24 26.95 20.88 -5.41
C GLU A 24 27.47 20.51 -6.79
N LYS A 25 26.96 19.42 -7.35
CA LYS A 25 27.31 18.95 -8.68
C LYS A 25 26.49 19.60 -9.80
N ARG A 26 25.44 20.36 -9.43
CA ARG A 26 24.52 21.05 -10.37
C ARG A 26 23.96 20.11 -11.45
N ARG A 27 23.57 18.89 -11.03
CA ARG A 27 23.02 17.85 -11.94
C ARG A 27 22.04 16.95 -11.19
N PRO A 28 21.22 16.16 -11.91
CA PRO A 28 20.41 15.14 -11.28
C PRO A 28 21.25 14.17 -10.44
N VAL A 29 20.70 13.73 -9.29
CA VAL A 29 21.33 12.74 -8.41
C VAL A 29 21.48 11.41 -9.13
N PHE A 30 20.49 11.03 -9.93
CA PHE A 30 20.46 9.78 -10.67
C PHE A 30 20.84 9.99 -12.14
N ASN A 31 21.62 9.07 -12.71
CA ASN A 31 22.01 9.13 -14.13
C ASN A 31 20.80 9.07 -15.07
N ASN A 32 19.72 8.39 -14.66
CA ASN A 32 18.46 8.30 -15.42
C ASN A 32 17.55 9.52 -15.21
N ILE A 33 18.01 10.57 -14.52
CA ILE A 33 17.27 11.78 -14.16
C ILE A 33 16.12 11.49 -13.19
N PHE A 34 15.23 10.57 -13.55
CA PHE A 34 14.06 10.15 -12.77
C PHE A 34 14.31 8.81 -12.10
N ALA A 35 13.83 8.68 -10.87
CA ALA A 35 13.89 7.45 -10.08
C ALA A 35 12.54 7.20 -9.36
N GLY A 36 12.35 5.98 -8.88
CA GLY A 36 11.13 5.60 -8.19
C GLY A 36 11.09 6.14 -6.75
N LEU A 37 10.09 6.97 -6.46
CA LEU A 37 9.75 7.37 -5.10
C LEU A 37 8.92 6.28 -4.43
N SER A 38 9.34 5.84 -3.24
CA SER A 38 8.62 4.89 -2.39
C SER A 38 8.65 5.36 -0.92
N GLY A 39 8.07 4.55 -0.02
CA GLY A 39 8.03 4.86 1.40
C GLY A 39 6.77 5.62 1.82
N PRO A 40 6.67 6.06 3.10
CA PRO A 40 5.43 6.59 3.68
C PRO A 40 4.81 7.77 2.92
N ALA A 41 5.63 8.57 2.25
CA ALA A 41 5.16 9.73 1.48
C ALA A 41 4.18 9.38 0.35
N VAL A 42 4.27 8.18 -0.23
CA VAL A 42 3.39 7.75 -1.33
C VAL A 42 2.11 7.06 -0.85
N ARG A 43 2.00 6.72 0.46
CA ARG A 43 0.87 5.98 1.01
C ARG A 43 -0.50 6.56 0.66
N PRO A 44 -0.78 7.85 0.88
CA PRO A 44 -2.11 8.39 0.59
C PRO A 44 -2.46 8.33 -0.91
N ILE A 45 -1.47 8.41 -1.78
CA ILE A 45 -1.67 8.27 -3.23
C ILE A 45 -1.98 6.81 -3.58
N ALA A 46 -1.19 5.87 -3.03
CA ALA A 46 -1.39 4.44 -3.24
C ALA A 46 -2.74 3.97 -2.69
N LEU A 47 -3.12 4.40 -1.48
CA LEU A 47 -4.40 4.10 -0.85
C LEU A 47 -5.58 4.56 -1.72
N ARG A 48 -5.53 5.79 -2.26
CA ARG A 48 -6.54 6.30 -3.21
C ARG A 48 -6.64 5.41 -4.45
N MET A 49 -5.50 5.01 -5.02
CA MET A 49 -5.49 4.16 -6.22
C MET A 49 -6.08 2.77 -5.95
N VAL A 50 -5.75 2.16 -4.80
CA VAL A 50 -6.35 0.89 -4.36
C VAL A 50 -7.85 1.05 -4.16
N TRP A 51 -8.30 2.13 -3.51
CA TRP A 51 -9.72 2.44 -3.36
C TRP A 51 -10.45 2.46 -4.70
N GLN A 52 -9.88 3.15 -5.70
CA GLN A 52 -10.45 3.23 -7.04
C GLN A 52 -10.45 1.87 -7.75
N ALA A 53 -9.36 1.11 -7.65
CA ALA A 53 -9.25 -0.21 -8.26
C ALA A 53 -10.28 -1.19 -7.69
N VAL A 54 -10.44 -1.25 -6.36
CA VAL A 54 -11.46 -2.09 -5.69
C VAL A 54 -12.88 -1.77 -6.19
N GLY A 55 -13.19 -0.52 -6.50
CA GLY A 55 -14.50 -0.14 -7.05
C GLY A 55 -14.68 -0.43 -8.53
N ALA A 56 -13.60 -0.77 -9.24
CA ALA A 56 -13.59 -0.91 -10.69
C ALA A 56 -13.50 -2.36 -11.19
N VAL A 57 -13.16 -3.32 -10.32
CA VAL A 57 -12.96 -4.74 -10.66
C VAL A 57 -13.65 -5.66 -9.66
N ASN A 58 -13.91 -6.91 -10.08
CA ASN A 58 -14.47 -7.95 -9.21
C ASN A 58 -13.40 -8.94 -8.70
N ILE A 59 -12.19 -8.89 -9.26
CA ILE A 59 -11.06 -9.72 -8.82
C ILE A 59 -10.36 -9.08 -7.60
N PRO A 60 -9.67 -9.88 -6.78
CA PRO A 60 -8.96 -9.38 -5.61
C PRO A 60 -7.94 -8.28 -5.95
N VAL A 61 -7.89 -7.24 -5.12
CA VAL A 61 -6.90 -6.17 -5.22
C VAL A 61 -5.93 -6.28 -4.04
N VAL A 62 -4.65 -6.37 -4.35
CA VAL A 62 -3.57 -6.37 -3.35
C VAL A 62 -2.97 -4.97 -3.29
N GLY A 63 -3.00 -4.36 -2.10
CA GLY A 63 -2.53 -2.99 -1.89
C GLY A 63 -1.06 -2.95 -1.47
N LEU A 64 -0.28 -2.07 -2.10
CA LEU A 64 1.07 -1.74 -1.66
C LEU A 64 1.40 -0.28 -1.95
N GLY A 65 2.33 0.28 -1.19
CA GLY A 65 2.80 1.65 -1.33
C GLY A 65 2.80 2.42 -0.01
N GLY A 66 3.97 2.53 0.60
CA GLY A 66 4.19 3.34 1.78
C GLY A 66 3.67 2.76 3.10
N ILE A 67 3.28 1.50 3.14
CA ILE A 67 2.88 0.79 4.37
C ILE A 67 4.12 0.62 5.24
N ALA A 68 4.10 1.16 6.47
CA ALA A 68 5.19 1.10 7.43
C ALA A 68 4.72 0.67 8.84
N THR A 69 3.42 0.69 9.10
CA THR A 69 2.79 0.31 10.38
C THR A 69 1.58 -0.59 10.16
N GLY A 70 1.13 -1.29 11.21
CA GLY A 70 -0.12 -2.07 11.16
C GLY A 70 -1.35 -1.20 10.89
N ARG A 71 -1.34 0.05 11.35
CA ARG A 71 -2.42 1.00 11.05
C ARG A 71 -2.48 1.32 9.56
N ASP A 72 -1.33 1.55 8.94
CA ASP A 72 -1.27 1.77 7.49
C ASP A 72 -1.85 0.58 6.72
N ALA A 73 -1.47 -0.64 7.11
CA ALA A 73 -1.98 -1.87 6.49
C ALA A 73 -3.51 -2.00 6.64
N LEU A 74 -4.05 -1.69 7.83
CA LEU A 74 -5.49 -1.72 8.08
C LEU A 74 -6.26 -0.70 7.25
N GLU A 75 -5.69 0.48 6.97
CA GLU A 75 -6.30 1.45 6.05
C GLU A 75 -6.57 0.84 4.66
N PHE A 76 -5.59 0.09 4.12
CA PHE A 76 -5.76 -0.59 2.84
C PHE A 76 -6.83 -1.70 2.90
N ILE A 77 -6.86 -2.49 3.98
CA ILE A 77 -7.90 -3.51 4.18
C ILE A 77 -9.29 -2.84 4.25
N MET A 78 -9.43 -1.79 5.04
CA MET A 78 -10.70 -1.04 5.15
C MET A 78 -11.11 -0.35 3.84
N ALA A 79 -10.14 -0.01 2.99
CA ALA A 79 -10.41 0.46 1.62
C ALA A 79 -10.85 -0.66 0.67
N GLY A 80 -10.78 -1.93 1.08
CA GLY A 80 -11.24 -3.09 0.33
C GLY A 80 -10.12 -3.96 -0.27
N ALA A 81 -8.86 -3.71 0.07
CA ALA A 81 -7.78 -4.59 -0.37
C ALA A 81 -7.94 -6.00 0.22
N ALA A 82 -7.72 -7.01 -0.62
CA ALA A 82 -7.75 -8.42 -0.22
C ALA A 82 -6.54 -8.79 0.64
N ALA A 83 -5.40 -8.19 0.34
CA ALA A 83 -4.14 -8.33 1.05
C ALA A 83 -3.29 -7.07 0.89
N VAL A 84 -2.18 -7.00 1.62
CA VAL A 84 -1.20 -5.92 1.51
C VAL A 84 0.21 -6.47 1.28
N GLN A 85 1.06 -5.66 0.68
CA GLN A 85 2.49 -5.94 0.52
C GLN A 85 3.31 -4.81 1.12
N VAL A 86 4.42 -5.16 1.75
CA VAL A 86 5.35 -4.23 2.40
C VAL A 86 6.68 -4.27 1.68
N GLY A 87 7.09 -3.16 1.10
CA GLY A 87 8.35 -3.01 0.36
C GLY A 87 9.37 -2.18 1.11
N ALA A 88 9.35 -0.87 0.92
CA ALA A 88 10.37 0.07 1.40
C ALA A 88 10.65 0.00 2.92
N ALA A 89 9.65 -0.29 3.74
CA ALA A 89 9.83 -0.39 5.19
C ALA A 89 10.85 -1.46 5.61
N ASN A 90 11.00 -2.54 4.82
CA ASN A 90 11.97 -3.60 5.11
C ASN A 90 13.43 -3.14 5.00
N PHE A 91 13.73 -2.09 4.23
CA PHE A 91 15.09 -1.52 4.16
C PHE A 91 15.47 -0.78 5.45
N ALA A 92 14.50 -0.13 6.09
CA ALA A 92 14.72 0.55 7.37
C ALA A 92 14.65 -0.42 8.57
N ASN A 93 13.75 -1.40 8.49
CA ASN A 93 13.55 -2.41 9.52
C ASN A 93 13.34 -3.78 8.85
N PRO A 94 14.33 -4.69 8.87
CA PRO A 94 14.20 -6.04 8.30
C PRO A 94 13.07 -6.89 8.88
N ARG A 95 12.57 -6.53 10.08
CA ARG A 95 11.42 -7.18 10.74
C ARG A 95 10.11 -6.40 10.55
N ALA A 96 10.05 -5.46 9.60
CA ALA A 96 8.87 -4.62 9.38
C ALA A 96 7.59 -5.45 9.18
N MET A 97 7.65 -6.51 8.40
CA MET A 97 6.47 -7.35 8.13
C MET A 97 5.94 -8.02 9.40
N GLU A 98 6.83 -8.57 10.26
CA GLU A 98 6.46 -9.16 11.54
C GLU A 98 5.85 -8.09 12.48
N THR A 99 6.49 -6.93 12.55
CA THR A 99 6.01 -5.81 13.38
C THR A 99 4.61 -5.37 12.93
N ILE A 100 4.41 -5.16 11.63
CA ILE A 100 3.14 -4.76 11.04
C ILE A 100 2.05 -5.81 11.33
N ALA A 101 2.34 -7.10 11.15
CA ALA A 101 1.39 -8.17 11.43
C ALA A 101 0.97 -8.20 12.92
N ASN A 102 1.93 -8.04 13.84
CA ASN A 102 1.66 -7.97 15.27
C ASN A 102 0.85 -6.72 15.65
N GLU A 103 1.13 -5.57 15.06
CA GLU A 103 0.37 -4.34 15.26
C GLU A 103 -1.08 -4.47 14.74
N MET A 104 -1.27 -5.12 13.59
CA MET A 104 -2.61 -5.42 13.06
C MET A 104 -3.37 -6.33 14.02
N ALA A 105 -2.77 -7.42 14.49
CA ALA A 105 -3.38 -8.34 15.45
C ALA A 105 -3.76 -7.62 16.74
N ALA A 106 -2.86 -6.84 17.31
CA ALA A 106 -3.12 -6.07 18.54
C ALA A 106 -4.27 -5.05 18.35
N TRP A 107 -4.36 -4.41 17.18
CA TRP A 107 -5.47 -3.52 16.88
C TRP A 107 -6.80 -4.29 16.76
N MET A 108 -6.79 -5.46 16.11
CA MET A 108 -7.96 -6.31 15.96
C MET A 108 -8.46 -6.79 17.33
N ASP A 109 -7.57 -7.29 18.19
CA ASP A 109 -7.91 -7.73 19.55
C ASP A 109 -8.54 -6.59 20.37
N LYS A 110 -7.92 -5.40 20.33
CA LYS A 110 -8.42 -4.22 21.04
C LYS A 110 -9.82 -3.79 20.58
N ASN A 111 -10.15 -4.00 19.32
CA ASN A 111 -11.42 -3.57 18.71
C ASN A 111 -12.43 -4.73 18.57
N GLY A 112 -12.14 -5.93 19.08
CA GLY A 112 -13.02 -7.09 19.04
C GLY A 112 -13.23 -7.66 17.64
N VAL A 113 -12.31 -7.39 16.70
CA VAL A 113 -12.34 -7.88 15.32
C VAL A 113 -11.66 -9.25 15.27
N LYS A 114 -12.36 -10.28 14.82
CA LYS A 114 -11.83 -11.66 14.78
C LYS A 114 -11.15 -11.97 13.45
N THR A 115 -11.64 -11.42 12.36
CA THR A 115 -11.10 -11.65 11.00
C THR A 115 -11.01 -10.34 10.23
N LEU A 116 -10.06 -10.26 9.29
CA LEU A 116 -9.95 -9.10 8.41
C LEU A 116 -11.19 -8.91 7.52
N ASP A 117 -11.95 -9.98 7.27
CA ASP A 117 -13.16 -9.90 6.44
C ASP A 117 -14.26 -9.07 7.09
N GLU A 118 -14.30 -9.00 8.44
CA GLU A 118 -15.24 -8.14 9.17
C GLU A 118 -15.04 -6.64 8.90
N ILE A 119 -13.81 -6.25 8.57
CA ILE A 119 -13.45 -4.85 8.35
C ILE A 119 -13.08 -4.54 6.89
N ARG A 120 -12.98 -5.58 6.04
CA ARG A 120 -12.61 -5.39 4.64
C ARG A 120 -13.64 -4.53 3.90
N GLY A 121 -13.20 -3.40 3.38
CA GLY A 121 -14.07 -2.49 2.64
C GLY A 121 -15.05 -1.70 3.51
N CYS A 122 -15.01 -1.80 4.84
CA CYS A 122 -15.97 -1.12 5.73
C CYS A 122 -15.96 0.41 5.52
N ALA A 123 -14.80 0.99 5.21
CA ALA A 123 -14.70 2.43 4.96
C ALA A 123 -15.46 2.89 3.70
N ARG A 124 -15.79 1.97 2.78
CA ARG A 124 -16.49 2.28 1.52
C ARG A 124 -18.01 2.48 1.71
N HIS A 125 -18.55 2.01 2.83
CA HIS A 125 -19.97 2.04 3.16
C HIS A 125 -20.28 2.98 4.34
N ALA A 126 -19.28 3.74 4.82
CA ALA A 126 -19.50 4.77 5.83
C ALA A 126 -20.29 5.92 5.19
N GLU A 127 -21.57 6.08 5.59
CA GLU A 127 -22.40 7.25 5.29
C GLU A 127 -22.02 8.42 6.20
#